data_7d2680bfb353f221b6b9b52e35fdf329
#
_entry.id   7d2680bfb353f221b6b9b52e35fdf329
#
_cell.length_a   1.000
_cell.length_b   1.000
_cell.length_c   1.000
_cell.angle_alpha   90.00
_cell.angle_beta   90.00
_cell.angle_gamma   90.00
#
_symmetry.space_group_name_H-M   'P 1'
#
loop_
_entity.id
_entity.type
_entity.pdbx_description
1 polymer ?
#
loop_
_entity_poly.entity_id
_entity_poly.type
_entity_poly.pdbx_seq_one_letter_code
_entity_poly.pdbx_strand_id
1 'polypeptide(L)'
;VDCVIRLGELNDSSFVARRLGTAAMVTCAAPSYLAKHGTPHSIDELMKSHRAVNFFSNHSLQIMEWKFTVDGSIASIKIPSSILVDNSEAFLSCGLAGLGVLHGLRPSLAPFIASGELTEILTDFPPPPKPVSLLYPDRRYLAPKVRVFIDWLCEVFGPDAHL
;
A
#
# COMPACT_ATOMS: atom_id res chain seq x y z
N VAL A 1 17.62 -10.21 11.82
CA VAL A 1 16.47 -9.32 12.16
C VAL A 1 15.66 -9.99 13.26
N ASP A 2 15.43 -9.29 14.37
CA ASP A 2 14.75 -9.84 15.56
C ASP A 2 13.22 -9.84 15.39
N CYS A 3 12.66 -8.89 14.66
CA CYS A 3 11.26 -8.83 14.25
C CYS A 3 11.08 -7.92 13.02
N VAL A 4 9.97 -8.09 12.30
CA VAL A 4 9.65 -7.33 11.08
C VAL A 4 8.16 -6.95 11.09
N ILE A 5 7.86 -5.69 10.77
CA ILE A 5 6.49 -5.28 10.46
C ILE A 5 6.26 -5.48 8.96
N ARG A 6 5.24 -6.24 8.61
CA ARG A 6 4.83 -6.55 7.24
C ARG A 6 3.47 -5.96 6.91
N LEU A 7 3.38 -5.40 5.72
CA LEU A 7 2.13 -4.93 5.10
C LEU A 7 1.68 -5.92 4.03
N GLY A 8 0.40 -6.26 4.03
CA GLY A 8 -0.21 -7.17 3.07
C GLY A 8 -0.29 -8.61 3.56
N GLU A 9 -0.67 -9.50 2.64
CA GLU A 9 -0.81 -10.92 2.92
C GLU A 9 0.53 -11.56 3.25
N LEU A 10 0.50 -12.52 4.17
CA LEU A 10 1.66 -13.27 4.59
C LEU A 10 1.76 -14.55 3.76
N ASN A 11 2.91 -14.76 3.15
CA ASN A 11 3.25 -16.07 2.62
C ASN A 11 3.68 -16.98 3.79
N ASP A 12 3.53 -18.29 3.63
CA ASP A 12 3.98 -19.28 4.60
C ASP A 12 5.43 -19.05 4.98
N SER A 13 5.65 -18.77 6.25
CA SER A 13 6.97 -18.52 6.81
C SER A 13 7.11 -19.27 8.14
N SER A 14 8.35 -19.60 8.52
CA SER A 14 8.68 -20.17 9.84
C SER A 14 8.55 -19.15 10.99
N PHE A 15 8.11 -17.93 10.68
CA PHE A 15 7.91 -16.87 11.66
C PHE A 15 6.51 -16.93 12.28
N VAL A 16 6.43 -16.59 13.55
CA VAL A 16 5.16 -16.33 14.20
C VAL A 16 4.64 -14.98 13.71
N ALA A 17 3.38 -14.94 13.27
CA ALA A 17 2.72 -13.74 12.82
C ALA A 17 1.72 -13.25 13.88
N ARG A 18 1.77 -11.96 14.20
CA ARG A 18 0.79 -11.31 15.07
C ARG A 18 0.22 -10.08 14.38
N ARG A 19 -1.11 -10.03 14.24
CA ARG A 19 -1.78 -8.90 13.61
C ARG A 19 -1.70 -7.66 14.49
N LEU A 20 -1.30 -6.54 13.89
CA LEU A 20 -1.23 -5.23 14.54
C LEU A 20 -2.40 -4.31 14.14
N GLY A 21 -3.11 -4.62 13.05
CA GLY A 21 -4.19 -3.79 12.56
C GLY A 21 -4.30 -3.81 11.03
N THR A 22 -4.85 -2.75 10.48
CA THR A 22 -4.96 -2.52 9.04
C THR A 22 -4.47 -1.14 8.66
N ALA A 23 -3.90 -1.01 7.47
CA ALA A 23 -3.52 0.26 6.87
C ALA A 23 -4.45 0.59 5.70
N ALA A 24 -5.06 1.77 5.74
CA ALA A 24 -5.92 2.26 4.67
C ALA A 24 -5.11 2.51 3.40
N MET A 25 -5.73 2.23 2.26
CA MET A 25 -5.16 2.47 0.93
C MET A 25 -5.92 3.59 0.22
N VAL A 26 -5.27 4.22 -0.76
CA VAL A 26 -5.86 5.28 -1.58
C VAL A 26 -5.30 5.25 -3.00
N THR A 27 -6.12 5.65 -3.97
CA THR A 27 -5.70 5.87 -5.36
C THR A 27 -5.74 7.36 -5.65
N CYS A 28 -4.64 7.91 -6.13
CA CYS A 28 -4.52 9.35 -6.39
C CYS A 28 -3.57 9.63 -7.55
N ALA A 29 -3.58 10.85 -8.04
CA ALA A 29 -2.65 11.34 -9.06
C ALA A 29 -2.40 12.84 -8.88
N ALA A 30 -1.27 13.33 -9.40
CA ALA A 30 -1.00 14.76 -9.43
C ALA A 30 -1.99 15.50 -10.35
N PRO A 31 -2.42 16.71 -10.01
CA PRO A 31 -3.28 17.52 -10.89
C PRO A 31 -2.69 17.70 -12.30
N SER A 32 -1.38 17.81 -12.43
CA SER A 32 -0.69 17.91 -13.73
C SER A 32 -0.86 16.66 -14.59
N TYR A 33 -0.88 15.47 -13.98
CA TYR A 33 -1.17 14.21 -14.67
C TYR A 33 -2.62 14.19 -15.16
N LEU A 34 -3.56 14.53 -14.26
CA LEU A 34 -4.99 14.52 -14.58
C LEU A 34 -5.37 15.55 -15.64
N ALA A 35 -4.74 16.72 -15.64
CA ALA A 35 -4.93 17.74 -16.66
C ALA A 35 -4.51 17.25 -18.06
N LYS A 36 -3.48 16.40 -18.13
CA LYS A 36 -2.94 15.88 -19.39
C LYS A 36 -3.69 14.61 -19.88
N HIS A 37 -4.11 13.74 -18.97
CA HIS A 37 -4.63 12.42 -19.30
C HIS A 37 -6.11 12.23 -18.97
N GLY A 38 -6.75 13.21 -18.32
CA GLY A 38 -8.09 13.09 -17.79
C GLY A 38 -8.13 12.38 -16.44
N THR A 39 -9.31 12.42 -15.82
CA THR A 39 -9.58 11.70 -14.54
C THR A 39 -10.32 10.42 -14.85
N PRO A 40 -9.82 9.23 -14.49
CA PRO A 40 -10.54 7.99 -14.72
C PRO A 40 -11.77 7.90 -13.81
N HIS A 41 -12.90 7.51 -14.36
CA HIS A 41 -14.16 7.32 -13.64
C HIS A 41 -14.53 5.84 -13.45
N SER A 42 -13.76 4.93 -14.02
CA SER A 42 -13.94 3.49 -13.88
C SER A 42 -12.61 2.75 -13.86
N ILE A 43 -12.63 1.53 -13.37
CA ILE A 43 -11.47 0.63 -13.38
C ILE A 43 -11.05 0.30 -14.82
N ASP A 44 -12.00 0.12 -15.71
CA ASP A 44 -11.77 -0.13 -17.13
C ASP A 44 -11.03 1.02 -17.82
N GLU A 45 -11.43 2.25 -17.52
CA GLU A 45 -10.78 3.45 -18.02
C GLU A 45 -9.35 3.60 -17.48
N LEU A 46 -9.17 3.31 -16.18
CA LEU A 46 -7.85 3.27 -15.55
C LEU A 46 -6.91 2.29 -16.28
N MET A 47 -7.37 1.07 -16.56
CA MET A 47 -6.56 0.04 -17.23
C MET A 47 -6.21 0.39 -18.68
N LYS A 48 -7.15 0.98 -19.43
CA LYS A 48 -7.00 1.22 -20.86
C LYS A 48 -6.24 2.51 -21.18
N SER A 49 -6.50 3.57 -20.43
CA SER A 49 -6.10 4.93 -20.79
C SER A 49 -5.06 5.54 -19.87
N HIS A 50 -4.78 4.92 -18.73
CA HIS A 50 -3.85 5.46 -17.75
C HIS A 50 -2.61 4.60 -17.56
N ARG A 51 -1.61 5.19 -16.90
CA ARG A 51 -0.36 4.53 -16.53
C ARG A 51 -0.09 4.74 -15.06
N ALA A 52 0.48 3.76 -14.42
CA ALA A 52 0.78 3.74 -13.01
C ALA A 52 2.26 3.94 -12.71
N VAL A 53 2.56 4.56 -11.58
CA VAL A 53 3.82 4.34 -10.89
C VAL A 53 3.65 3.10 -10.04
N ASN A 54 4.28 1.99 -10.41
CA ASN A 54 4.11 0.71 -9.75
C ASN A 54 5.30 0.33 -8.90
N PHE A 55 5.02 -0.36 -7.80
CA PHE A 55 6.06 -1.07 -7.05
C PHE A 55 6.36 -2.41 -7.71
N PHE A 56 7.64 -2.78 -7.70
CA PHE A 56 8.05 -4.15 -7.98
C PHE A 56 8.75 -4.75 -6.75
N SER A 57 8.59 -6.06 -6.59
CA SER A 57 9.26 -6.78 -5.53
C SER A 57 10.65 -7.22 -5.99
N ASN A 58 11.70 -6.79 -5.27
CA ASN A 58 13.07 -7.22 -5.53
C ASN A 58 13.28 -8.75 -5.39
N HIS A 59 12.39 -9.42 -4.64
CA HIS A 59 12.48 -10.87 -4.45
C HIS A 59 11.80 -11.68 -5.56
N SER A 60 10.72 -11.17 -6.14
CA SER A 60 9.93 -11.90 -7.14
C SER A 60 10.01 -11.27 -8.54
N LEU A 61 10.56 -10.07 -8.66
CA LEU A 61 10.56 -9.25 -9.89
C LEU A 61 9.15 -9.07 -10.48
N GLN A 62 8.13 -9.21 -9.64
CA GLN A 62 6.73 -9.09 -10.06
C GLN A 62 6.18 -7.72 -9.71
N ILE A 63 5.41 -7.15 -10.64
CA ILE A 63 4.65 -5.94 -10.43
C ILE A 63 3.48 -6.28 -9.49
N MET A 64 3.30 -5.48 -8.45
CA MET A 64 2.20 -5.66 -7.50
C MET A 64 0.86 -5.36 -8.18
N GLU A 65 -0.10 -6.27 -8.01
CA GLU A 65 -1.48 -6.06 -8.46
C GLU A 65 -2.17 -5.03 -7.56
N TRP A 66 -3.04 -4.23 -8.16
CA TRP A 66 -3.88 -3.29 -7.46
C TRP A 66 -5.22 -3.94 -7.12
N LYS A 67 -5.70 -3.73 -5.92
CA LYS A 67 -6.97 -4.25 -5.45
C LYS A 67 -7.97 -3.13 -5.27
N PHE A 68 -9.18 -3.33 -5.77
CA PHE A 68 -10.30 -2.41 -5.61
C PHE A 68 -11.53 -3.16 -5.12
N THR A 69 -12.39 -2.45 -4.41
CA THR A 69 -13.72 -2.97 -4.04
C THR A 69 -14.72 -2.54 -5.12
N VAL A 70 -15.32 -3.52 -5.79
CA VAL A 70 -16.32 -3.34 -6.85
C VAL A 70 -17.53 -4.16 -6.49
N ASP A 71 -18.69 -3.52 -6.33
CA ASP A 71 -19.96 -4.17 -5.95
C ASP A 71 -19.83 -5.12 -4.74
N GLY A 72 -19.06 -4.71 -3.73
CA GLY A 72 -18.82 -5.49 -2.51
C GLY A 72 -17.81 -6.63 -2.65
N SER A 73 -17.23 -6.84 -3.83
CA SER A 73 -16.22 -7.85 -4.11
C SER A 73 -14.85 -7.20 -4.38
N ILE A 74 -13.77 -7.92 -4.11
CA ILE A 74 -12.41 -7.44 -4.39
C ILE A 74 -12.01 -7.86 -5.80
N ALA A 75 -11.70 -6.87 -6.64
CA ALA A 75 -11.10 -7.07 -7.95
C ALA A 75 -9.59 -6.79 -7.87
N SER A 76 -8.79 -7.73 -8.37
CA SER A 76 -7.33 -7.61 -8.47
C SER A 76 -6.97 -7.37 -9.93
N ILE A 77 -6.29 -6.26 -10.19
CA ILE A 77 -6.00 -5.82 -11.57
C ILE A 77 -4.54 -5.41 -11.72
N LYS A 78 -4.04 -5.54 -12.95
CA LYS A 78 -2.73 -5.07 -13.37
C LYS A 78 -2.89 -3.80 -14.20
N ILE A 79 -2.29 -2.71 -13.72
CA ILE A 79 -2.27 -1.44 -14.44
C ILE A 79 -0.95 -1.32 -15.19
N PRO A 80 -0.96 -0.93 -16.48
CA PRO A 80 0.27 -0.67 -17.22
C PRO A 80 1.12 0.40 -16.53
N SER A 81 2.41 0.13 -16.40
CA SER A 81 3.34 1.01 -15.71
C SER A 81 3.91 2.07 -16.65
N SER A 82 4.01 3.31 -16.18
CA SER A 82 4.89 4.32 -16.76
C SER A 82 6.31 4.17 -16.19
N ILE A 83 6.38 3.82 -14.91
CA ILE A 83 7.63 3.65 -14.18
C ILE A 83 7.48 2.56 -13.12
N LEU A 84 8.58 1.87 -12.84
CA LEU A 84 8.67 0.87 -11.77
C LEU A 84 9.64 1.36 -10.72
N VAL A 85 9.25 1.28 -9.45
CA VAL A 85 10.04 1.70 -8.30
C VAL A 85 10.09 0.62 -7.24
N ASP A 86 11.12 0.63 -6.41
CA ASP A 86 11.33 -0.35 -5.33
C ASP A 86 11.34 0.28 -3.93
N ASN A 87 11.16 1.59 -3.85
CA ASN A 87 11.11 2.31 -2.59
C ASN A 87 10.05 3.41 -2.56
N SER A 88 9.63 3.78 -1.36
CA SER A 88 8.51 4.71 -1.13
C SER A 88 8.83 6.15 -1.51
N GLU A 89 10.08 6.57 -1.42
CA GLU A 89 10.51 7.93 -1.77
C GLU A 89 10.43 8.16 -3.27
N ALA A 90 10.97 7.22 -4.06
CA ALA A 90 10.85 7.26 -5.51
C ALA A 90 9.38 7.17 -5.96
N PHE A 91 8.57 6.34 -5.30
CA PHE A 91 7.14 6.22 -5.56
C PHE A 91 6.43 7.56 -5.42
N LEU A 92 6.61 8.22 -4.28
CA LEU A 92 6.00 9.52 -4.02
C LEU A 92 6.51 10.60 -4.98
N SER A 93 7.83 10.69 -5.17
CA SER A 93 8.45 11.69 -6.06
C SER A 93 7.96 11.57 -7.50
N CYS A 94 7.88 10.36 -8.03
CA CYS A 94 7.34 10.11 -9.37
C CYS A 94 5.86 10.51 -9.48
N GLY A 95 5.07 10.22 -8.46
CA GLY A 95 3.66 10.59 -8.41
C GLY A 95 3.46 12.11 -8.40
N LEU A 96 4.17 12.83 -7.53
CA LEU A 96 4.15 14.30 -7.43
C LEU A 96 4.62 14.96 -8.74
N ALA A 97 5.58 14.35 -9.43
CA ALA A 97 6.04 14.80 -10.74
C ALA A 97 5.03 14.52 -11.88
N GLY A 98 3.89 13.90 -11.59
CA GLY A 98 2.85 13.61 -12.60
C GLY A 98 3.22 12.51 -13.58
N LEU A 99 4.06 11.55 -13.17
CA LEU A 99 4.51 10.46 -14.04
C LEU A 99 3.51 9.31 -14.13
N GLY A 100 2.49 9.28 -13.28
CA GLY A 100 1.47 8.25 -13.31
C GLY A 100 0.53 8.31 -12.10
N VAL A 101 -0.45 7.41 -12.10
CA VAL A 101 -1.37 7.20 -10.99
C VAL A 101 -0.67 6.44 -9.87
N LEU A 102 -0.95 6.81 -8.64
CA LEU A 102 -0.46 6.17 -7.43
C LEU A 102 -1.57 5.34 -6.77
N HIS A 103 -1.20 4.16 -6.27
CA HIS A 103 -2.06 3.33 -5.43
C HIS A 103 -1.24 2.89 -4.21
N GLY A 104 -1.45 3.55 -3.10
CA GLY A 104 -0.55 3.44 -1.96
C GLY A 104 -1.23 3.60 -0.61
N LEU A 105 -0.42 3.60 0.44
CA LEU A 105 -0.87 3.77 1.81
C LEU A 105 -1.43 5.18 2.02
N ARG A 106 -2.67 5.27 2.49
CA ARG A 106 -3.32 6.56 2.77
C ARG A 106 -2.53 7.41 3.76
N PRO A 107 -1.99 6.90 4.88
CA PRO A 107 -1.21 7.72 5.80
C PRO A 107 -0.01 8.42 5.15
N SER A 108 0.63 7.78 4.17
CA SER A 108 1.79 8.35 3.46
C SER A 108 1.41 9.40 2.42
N LEU A 109 0.22 9.28 1.81
CA LEU A 109 -0.24 10.13 0.72
C LEU A 109 -1.19 11.24 1.18
N ALA A 110 -1.85 11.07 2.32
CA ALA A 110 -2.83 12.02 2.86
C ALA A 110 -2.31 13.46 3.01
N PRO A 111 -1.09 13.74 3.48
CA PRO A 111 -0.58 15.10 3.55
C PRO A 111 -0.55 15.81 2.18
N PHE A 112 -0.21 15.10 1.12
CA PHE A 112 -0.14 15.61 -0.24
C PHE A 112 -1.51 15.75 -0.90
N ILE A 113 -2.48 14.93 -0.49
CA ILE A 113 -3.88 15.09 -0.88
C ILE A 113 -4.46 16.32 -0.19
N ALA A 114 -4.18 16.51 1.09
CA ALA A 114 -4.65 17.66 1.86
C ALA A 114 -4.06 18.99 1.35
N SER A 115 -2.81 19.00 0.88
CA SER A 115 -2.17 20.18 0.30
C SER A 115 -2.60 20.47 -1.15
N GLY A 116 -3.29 19.51 -1.81
CA GLY A 116 -3.69 19.61 -3.22
C GLY A 116 -2.60 19.23 -4.23
N GLU A 117 -1.44 18.76 -3.78
CA GLU A 117 -0.38 18.24 -4.65
C GLU A 117 -0.74 16.89 -5.29
N LEU A 118 -1.64 16.14 -4.63
CA LEU A 118 -2.28 14.95 -5.17
C LEU A 118 -3.81 15.09 -5.07
N THR A 119 -4.52 14.50 -6.01
CA THR A 119 -5.98 14.42 -6.02
C THR A 119 -6.41 12.97 -5.92
N GLU A 120 -7.27 12.65 -4.95
CA GLU A 120 -7.87 11.33 -4.83
C GLU A 120 -8.82 11.09 -6.01
N ILE A 121 -8.74 9.90 -6.58
CA ILE A 121 -9.55 9.45 -7.72
C ILE A 121 -10.16 8.10 -7.45
N LEU A 122 -11.17 7.71 -8.22
CA LEU A 122 -11.87 6.42 -8.11
C LEU A 122 -12.42 6.16 -6.69
N THR A 123 -12.97 7.20 -6.07
CA THR A 123 -13.54 7.12 -4.71
C THR A 123 -14.71 6.15 -4.59
N ASP A 124 -15.41 5.86 -5.70
CA ASP A 124 -16.48 4.85 -5.76
C ASP A 124 -15.95 3.41 -5.76
N PHE A 125 -14.64 3.23 -5.93
CA PHE A 125 -13.96 1.94 -5.95
C PHE A 125 -12.83 1.92 -4.90
N PRO A 126 -13.16 2.01 -3.61
CA PRO A 126 -12.14 2.13 -2.57
C PRO A 126 -11.25 0.89 -2.55
N PRO A 127 -9.93 1.06 -2.45
CA PRO A 127 -9.04 -0.07 -2.22
C PRO A 127 -9.33 -0.72 -0.86
N PRO A 128 -9.31 -2.05 -0.76
CA PRO A 128 -9.40 -2.71 0.54
C PRO A 128 -8.18 -2.35 1.40
N PRO A 129 -8.36 -2.19 2.73
CA PRO A 129 -7.24 -1.95 3.62
C PRO A 129 -6.29 -3.15 3.63
N LYS A 130 -4.99 -2.89 3.81
CA LYS A 130 -3.98 -3.94 3.91
C LYS A 130 -3.79 -4.36 5.37
N PRO A 131 -3.70 -5.68 5.66
CA PRO A 131 -3.34 -6.13 6.99
C PRO A 131 -1.91 -5.70 7.33
N VAL A 132 -1.70 -5.32 8.59
CA VAL A 132 -0.39 -5.03 9.16
C VAL A 132 -0.09 -6.10 10.20
N SER A 133 1.02 -6.79 10.03
CA SER A 133 1.42 -7.91 10.89
C SER A 133 2.86 -7.77 11.35
N LEU A 134 3.09 -8.16 12.59
CA LEU A 134 4.41 -8.31 13.17
C LEU A 134 4.85 -9.77 13.02
N LEU A 135 6.01 -9.97 12.41
CA LEU A 135 6.65 -11.27 12.23
C LEU A 135 7.87 -11.37 13.14
N TYR A 136 8.03 -12.47 13.83
CA TYR A 136 9.18 -12.75 14.68
C TYR A 136 9.44 -14.25 14.77
N PRO A 137 10.68 -14.69 15.08
CA PRO A 137 11.00 -16.10 15.27
C PRO A 137 10.20 -16.72 16.41
N ASP A 138 10.08 -18.05 16.43
CA ASP A 138 9.37 -18.79 17.49
C ASP A 138 9.84 -18.33 18.90
N ARG A 139 8.87 -18.17 19.79
CA ARG A 139 9.02 -17.63 21.16
C ARG A 139 10.10 -18.31 22.00
N ARG A 140 10.48 -19.54 21.67
CA ARG A 140 11.50 -20.30 22.43
C ARG A 140 12.89 -19.66 22.43
N TYR A 141 13.16 -18.77 21.47
CA TYR A 141 14.49 -18.15 21.27
C TYR A 141 14.49 -16.62 21.28
N LEU A 142 13.37 -16.01 21.68
CA LEU A 142 13.29 -14.53 21.73
C LEU A 142 14.07 -13.97 22.91
N ALA A 143 15.00 -13.06 22.60
CA ALA A 143 15.67 -12.26 23.63
C ALA A 143 14.63 -11.46 24.45
N PRO A 144 14.81 -11.28 25.78
CA PRO A 144 13.85 -10.57 26.63
C PRO A 144 13.49 -9.17 26.11
N LYS A 145 14.47 -8.42 25.59
CA LYS A 145 14.26 -7.09 24.99
C LYS A 145 13.30 -7.10 23.79
N VAL A 146 13.36 -8.15 22.97
CA VAL A 146 12.50 -8.29 21.79
C VAL A 146 11.08 -8.62 22.23
N ARG A 147 10.92 -9.45 23.26
CA ARG A 147 9.61 -9.77 23.82
C ARG A 147 8.91 -8.53 24.37
N VAL A 148 9.60 -7.71 25.15
CA VAL A 148 9.06 -6.45 25.70
C VAL A 148 8.65 -5.51 24.58
N PHE A 149 9.46 -5.39 23.53
CA PHE A 149 9.13 -4.56 22.36
C PHE A 149 7.89 -5.06 21.60
N ILE A 150 7.78 -6.37 21.42
CA ILE A 150 6.60 -7.00 20.77
C ILE A 150 5.33 -6.74 21.59
N ASP A 151 5.40 -6.95 22.90
CA ASP A 151 4.25 -6.75 23.80
C ASP A 151 3.81 -5.27 23.80
N TRP A 152 4.76 -4.34 23.85
CA TRP A 152 4.49 -2.90 23.73
C TRP A 152 3.85 -2.53 22.39
N LEU A 153 4.38 -3.04 21.27
CA LEU A 153 3.78 -2.82 19.95
C LEU A 153 2.32 -3.31 19.89
N CYS A 154 2.05 -4.45 20.48
CA CYS A 154 0.71 -5.00 20.49
C CYS A 154 -0.26 -4.26 21.44
N GLU A 155 0.24 -3.59 22.45
CA GLU A 155 -0.54 -2.69 23.30
C GLU A 155 -0.85 -1.38 22.58
N VAL A 156 0.14 -0.82 21.87
CA VAL A 156 0.00 0.45 21.14
C VAL A 156 -0.86 0.25 19.87
N PHE A 157 -0.63 -0.83 19.15
CA PHE A 157 -1.36 -1.19 17.93
C PHE A 157 -2.23 -2.41 18.23
N GLY A 158 -3.41 -2.21 18.82
CA GLY A 158 -4.38 -3.29 19.03
C GLY A 158 -4.85 -3.88 17.68
N PRO A 159 -5.43 -5.09 17.67
CA PRO A 159 -5.85 -5.79 16.45
C PRO A 159 -6.85 -5.00 15.58
N ASP A 160 -7.53 -4.03 16.17
CA ASP A 160 -8.49 -3.14 15.51
C ASP A 160 -7.89 -1.76 15.16
N ALA A 161 -6.58 -1.58 15.33
CA ALA A 161 -5.93 -0.30 14.99
C ALA A 161 -6.02 -0.03 13.47
N HIS A 162 -6.49 1.16 13.14
CA HIS A 162 -6.47 1.71 11.79
C HIS A 162 -5.26 2.65 11.66
N LEU A 163 -4.28 2.22 10.90
CA LEU A 163 -3.03 2.94 10.63
C LEU A 163 -3.14 3.79 9.36
#